data_bd042a4144956f9d470022e6dd474ade
#
_entry.id   bd042a4144956f9d470022e6dd474ade
#
_cell.length_a   1.000
_cell.length_b   1.000
_cell.length_c   1.000
_cell.angle_alpha   90.00
_cell.angle_beta   90.00
_cell.angle_gamma   90.00
#
_symmetry.space_group_name_H-M   'P 1'
#
loop_
_entity.id
_entity.type
_entity.pdbx_description
1 polymer ?
#
loop_
_entity_poly.entity_id
_entity_poly.type
_entity_poly.pdbx_seq_one_letter_code
_entity_poly.pdbx_strand_id
1 'polypeptide(L)'
;MRLCAFLAMGTAAVSLLAVGCSATSTGHPPAPAVSLPPDPHTASALLKIATAFNHDYDTGDYGLVYARWDPRSQAIITRADYIARHKDCPSGSHALSQTESVSPGGPRGSWLVHYEISGQQLTDYWFYMRHRWVFDLVLSNPDAVKLYRMPPQRYAAAVRCAH
;
A
#
# COMPACT_ATOMS: atom_id res chain seq x y z
N MET A 1 -29.02 56.50 12.03
CA MET A 1 -29.37 57.77 11.35
C MET A 1 -28.56 57.93 10.08
N ARG A 2 -29.27 58.30 9.00
CA ARG A 2 -28.78 58.64 7.63
C ARG A 2 -28.35 57.43 6.79
N LEU A 3 -29.16 56.84 5.89
CA LEU A 3 -29.87 57.31 4.66
C LEU A 3 -28.99 58.11 3.70
N CYS A 4 -28.83 57.56 2.51
CA CYS A 4 -28.95 58.12 1.16
C CYS A 4 -28.41 57.08 0.20
N ALA A 5 -29.11 56.39 -0.64
CA ALA A 5 -30.05 56.78 -1.72
C ALA A 5 -29.31 56.98 -3.06
N PHE A 6 -29.63 56.04 -4.02
CA PHE A 6 -29.85 56.18 -5.48
C PHE A 6 -28.73 56.76 -6.37
N LEU A 7 -28.35 56.06 -7.44
CA LEU A 7 -28.89 56.10 -8.79
C LEU A 7 -27.97 55.28 -9.73
N ALA A 8 -28.54 54.38 -10.46
CA ALA A 8 -28.87 54.35 -11.91
C ALA A 8 -27.81 53.71 -12.83
N MET A 9 -28.31 52.65 -13.49
CA MET A 9 -28.15 52.26 -14.88
C MET A 9 -26.81 52.34 -15.57
N GLY A 10 -26.26 51.16 -15.89
CA GLY A 10 -25.26 50.98 -16.88
C GLY A 10 -25.17 49.50 -17.23
N THR A 11 -25.89 49.07 -18.28
CA THR A 11 -25.79 47.73 -18.87
C THR A 11 -24.41 47.60 -19.57
N ALA A 12 -23.48 47.01 -18.92
CA ALA A 12 -22.24 46.56 -19.55
C ALA A 12 -22.21 45.01 -19.50
N ALA A 13 -22.33 44.42 -20.69
CA ALA A 13 -22.14 42.97 -20.84
C ALA A 13 -20.69 42.62 -20.50
N VAL A 14 -20.49 42.10 -19.30
CA VAL A 14 -19.21 41.53 -18.89
C VAL A 14 -19.20 40.06 -19.35
N SER A 15 -18.48 39.80 -20.44
CA SER A 15 -18.09 38.46 -20.85
C SER A 15 -17.20 37.88 -19.75
N LEU A 16 -17.78 37.00 -18.92
CA LEU A 16 -17.04 36.17 -17.99
C LEU A 16 -16.21 35.17 -18.77
N LEU A 17 -14.96 35.51 -19.06
CA LEU A 17 -13.94 34.55 -19.40
C LEU A 17 -13.70 33.70 -18.13
N ALA A 18 -14.34 32.55 -18.08
CA ALA A 18 -14.02 31.53 -17.12
C ALA A 18 -12.59 31.05 -17.38
N VAL A 19 -11.62 31.66 -16.72
CA VAL A 19 -10.28 31.12 -16.62
C VAL A 19 -10.40 29.86 -15.77
N GLY A 20 -10.59 28.74 -16.43
CA GLY A 20 -10.53 27.42 -15.81
C GLY A 20 -9.11 27.24 -15.28
N CYS A 21 -8.92 27.38 -13.96
CA CYS A 21 -7.74 26.84 -13.29
C CYS A 21 -7.81 25.32 -13.42
N SER A 22 -7.26 24.79 -14.51
CA SER A 22 -6.88 23.39 -14.60
C SER A 22 -5.82 23.17 -13.54
N ALA A 23 -6.22 22.68 -12.37
CA ALA A 23 -5.29 22.12 -11.41
C ALA A 23 -4.58 20.97 -12.13
N THR A 24 -3.40 21.22 -12.65
CA THR A 24 -2.50 20.17 -13.14
C THR A 24 -2.13 19.36 -11.91
N SER A 25 -2.87 18.29 -11.69
CA SER A 25 -2.47 17.21 -10.80
C SER A 25 -1.10 16.76 -11.32
N THR A 26 -0.04 17.07 -10.61
CA THR A 26 1.29 16.50 -10.82
C THR A 26 1.23 15.05 -10.38
N GLY A 27 0.44 14.25 -11.14
CA GLY A 27 0.40 12.81 -10.97
C GLY A 27 1.80 12.28 -11.27
N HIS A 28 2.45 11.73 -10.28
CA HIS A 28 3.62 10.87 -10.48
C HIS A 28 3.25 9.84 -11.55
N PRO A 29 4.06 9.64 -12.58
CA PRO A 29 3.80 8.60 -13.55
C PRO A 29 3.63 7.26 -12.80
N PRO A 30 2.64 6.44 -13.16
CA PRO A 30 2.43 5.15 -12.50
C PRO A 30 3.73 4.34 -12.61
N ALA A 31 4.25 3.91 -11.46
CA ALA A 31 5.43 3.06 -11.44
C ALA A 31 5.17 1.81 -12.28
N PRO A 32 6.12 1.37 -13.13
CA PRO A 32 5.91 0.25 -14.04
C PRO A 32 5.40 -0.99 -13.27
N ALA A 33 4.38 -1.64 -13.82
CA ALA A 33 3.83 -2.85 -13.22
C ALA A 33 4.88 -3.96 -13.26
N VAL A 34 5.19 -4.56 -12.10
CA VAL A 34 6.04 -5.74 -12.03
C VAL A 34 5.21 -6.95 -12.47
N SER A 35 5.61 -7.55 -13.59
CA SER A 35 5.00 -8.81 -14.07
C SER A 35 5.78 -9.98 -13.50
N LEU A 36 5.14 -10.78 -12.64
CA LEU A 36 5.72 -11.99 -12.08
C LEU A 36 5.32 -13.21 -12.94
N PRO A 37 6.19 -14.22 -13.13
CA PRO A 37 5.84 -15.46 -13.82
C PRO A 37 4.79 -16.26 -13.01
N PRO A 38 4.11 -17.26 -13.63
CA PRO A 38 3.27 -18.20 -12.91
C PRO A 38 4.05 -18.99 -11.86
N ASP A 39 3.41 -19.24 -10.71
CA ASP A 39 3.99 -20.00 -9.61
C ASP A 39 3.44 -21.44 -9.60
N PRO A 40 4.20 -22.46 -9.21
CA PRO A 40 3.67 -23.78 -8.92
C PRO A 40 2.73 -23.77 -7.72
N HIS A 41 1.59 -24.48 -7.80
CA HIS A 41 0.64 -24.61 -6.69
C HIS A 41 1.07 -25.72 -5.73
N THR A 42 2.17 -25.51 -5.02
CA THR A 42 2.73 -26.47 -4.04
C THR A 42 3.20 -25.77 -2.77
N ALA A 43 3.22 -26.49 -1.65
CA ALA A 43 3.75 -25.99 -0.39
C ALA A 43 5.22 -25.51 -0.51
N SER A 44 6.04 -26.27 -1.21
CA SER A 44 7.46 -25.90 -1.37
C SER A 44 7.64 -24.64 -2.22
N ALA A 45 6.78 -24.39 -3.21
CA ALA A 45 6.79 -23.15 -3.96
C ALA A 45 6.35 -21.96 -3.08
N LEU A 46 5.27 -22.13 -2.31
CA LEU A 46 4.84 -21.09 -1.37
C LEU A 46 5.93 -20.75 -0.36
N LEU A 47 6.59 -21.76 0.24
CA LEU A 47 7.66 -21.53 1.20
C LEU A 47 8.79 -20.68 0.60
N LYS A 48 9.25 -21.02 -0.61
CA LYS A 48 10.29 -20.24 -1.31
C LYS A 48 9.84 -18.81 -1.62
N ILE A 49 8.58 -18.65 -2.06
CA ILE A 49 8.02 -17.34 -2.43
C ILE A 49 7.85 -16.47 -1.19
N ALA A 50 7.36 -17.02 -0.08
CA ALA A 50 7.21 -16.28 1.18
C ALA A 50 8.58 -15.90 1.77
N THR A 51 9.58 -16.77 1.66
CA THR A 51 10.95 -16.45 2.06
C THR A 51 11.50 -15.29 1.23
N ALA A 52 11.32 -15.32 -0.11
CA ALA A 52 11.73 -14.22 -0.97
C ALA A 52 10.97 -12.93 -0.67
N PHE A 53 9.66 -13.02 -0.42
CA PHE A 53 8.82 -11.87 -0.05
C PHE A 53 9.30 -11.18 1.24
N ASN A 54 9.65 -11.95 2.26
CA ASN A 54 10.20 -11.44 3.51
C ASN A 54 11.57 -10.80 3.27
N HIS A 55 12.42 -11.45 2.49
CA HIS A 55 13.73 -10.91 2.12
C HIS A 55 13.59 -9.58 1.34
N ASP A 56 12.69 -9.50 0.36
CA ASP A 56 12.42 -8.28 -0.40
C ASP A 56 11.94 -7.14 0.52
N TYR A 57 11.12 -7.46 1.54
CA TYR A 57 10.70 -6.48 2.54
C TYR A 57 11.87 -5.99 3.39
N ASP A 58 12.69 -6.90 3.90
CA ASP A 58 13.82 -6.61 4.77
C ASP A 58 14.94 -5.82 4.04
N THR A 59 15.08 -6.03 2.73
CA THR A 59 16.06 -5.33 1.88
C THR A 59 15.54 -4.04 1.24
N GLY A 60 14.24 -3.74 1.41
CA GLY A 60 13.64 -2.51 0.89
C GLY A 60 13.13 -2.59 -0.54
N ASP A 61 13.03 -3.81 -1.11
CA ASP A 61 12.45 -4.03 -2.44
C ASP A 61 10.91 -4.02 -2.40
N TYR A 62 10.35 -2.97 -1.80
CA TYR A 62 8.92 -2.82 -1.55
C TYR A 62 8.05 -2.94 -2.80
N GLY A 63 8.63 -2.69 -3.97
CA GLY A 63 7.94 -2.88 -5.24
C GLY A 63 7.64 -4.34 -5.57
N LEU A 64 8.53 -5.28 -5.21
CA LEU A 64 8.34 -6.71 -5.33
C LEU A 64 7.35 -7.23 -4.29
N VAL A 65 7.47 -6.74 -3.06
CA VAL A 65 6.51 -7.03 -1.97
C VAL A 65 5.09 -6.66 -2.40
N TYR A 66 4.86 -5.44 -2.86
CA TYR A 66 3.55 -4.99 -3.32
C TYR A 66 3.00 -5.80 -4.50
N ALA A 67 3.87 -6.26 -5.41
CA ALA A 67 3.47 -7.07 -6.56
C ALA A 67 2.93 -8.46 -6.16
N ARG A 68 3.22 -8.92 -4.94
CA ARG A 68 2.70 -10.16 -4.36
C ARG A 68 1.42 -9.98 -3.57
N TRP A 69 0.94 -8.76 -3.36
CA TRP A 69 -0.32 -8.52 -2.67
C TRP A 69 -1.52 -8.96 -3.51
N ASP A 70 -2.54 -9.47 -2.86
CA ASP A 70 -3.83 -9.74 -3.49
C ASP A 70 -4.53 -8.44 -3.94
N PRO A 71 -5.50 -8.49 -4.87
CA PRO A 71 -6.16 -7.29 -5.37
C PRO A 71 -6.87 -6.44 -4.29
N ARG A 72 -7.37 -7.08 -3.20
CA ARG A 72 -8.00 -6.33 -2.10
C ARG A 72 -6.99 -5.53 -1.32
N SER A 73 -5.83 -6.13 -1.06
CA SER A 73 -4.71 -5.47 -0.38
C SER A 73 -4.16 -4.32 -1.23
N GLN A 74 -4.02 -4.52 -2.53
CA GLN A 74 -3.59 -3.47 -3.46
C GLN A 74 -4.58 -2.30 -3.58
N ALA A 75 -5.87 -2.53 -3.30
CA ALA A 75 -6.88 -1.47 -3.28
C ALA A 75 -6.79 -0.52 -2.07
N ILE A 76 -5.98 -0.86 -1.05
CA ILE A 76 -5.84 -0.06 0.19
C ILE A 76 -4.96 1.17 -0.02
N ILE A 77 -3.90 1.02 -0.79
CA ILE A 77 -2.90 2.04 -1.05
C ILE A 77 -2.30 1.81 -2.44
N THR A 78 -1.92 2.85 -3.15
CA THR A 78 -1.25 2.70 -4.44
C THR A 78 0.17 2.15 -4.26
N ARG A 79 0.70 1.47 -5.30
CA ARG A 79 2.09 0.99 -5.29
C ARG A 79 3.09 2.11 -5.03
N ALA A 80 2.87 3.27 -5.66
CA ALA A 80 3.75 4.43 -5.51
C ALA A 80 3.76 4.95 -4.07
N ASP A 81 2.56 5.11 -3.47
CA ASP A 81 2.43 5.58 -2.08
C ASP A 81 2.99 4.57 -1.08
N TYR A 82 2.80 3.26 -1.32
CA TYR A 82 3.37 2.21 -0.48
C TYR A 82 4.90 2.29 -0.45
N ILE A 83 5.52 2.33 -1.65
CA ILE A 83 6.98 2.44 -1.77
C ILE A 83 7.50 3.74 -1.14
N ALA A 84 6.85 4.89 -1.41
CA ALA A 84 7.26 6.16 -0.84
C ALA A 84 7.22 6.13 0.69
N ARG A 85 6.13 5.65 1.30
CA ARG A 85 6.00 5.58 2.76
C ARG A 85 7.09 4.75 3.43
N HIS A 86 7.46 3.62 2.82
CA HIS A 86 8.50 2.77 3.37
C HIS A 86 9.92 3.32 3.15
N LYS A 87 10.14 4.07 2.05
CA LYS A 87 11.41 4.76 1.82
C LYS A 87 11.59 5.97 2.72
N ASP A 88 10.53 6.75 2.90
CA ASP A 88 10.55 7.94 3.76
C ASP A 88 10.58 7.57 5.24
N CYS A 89 10.09 6.38 5.57
CA CYS A 89 9.98 5.89 6.92
C CYS A 89 10.39 4.41 6.98
N PRO A 90 11.67 4.10 6.82
CA PRO A 90 12.13 2.74 6.93
C PRO A 90 11.82 2.21 8.33
N SER A 91 11.17 1.06 8.42
CA SER A 91 10.93 0.39 9.69
C SER A 91 12.27 0.15 10.37
N GLY A 92 12.43 0.68 11.59
CA GLY A 92 13.72 0.80 12.27
C GLY A 92 14.36 -0.51 12.77
N SER A 93 13.79 -1.64 12.43
CA SER A 93 14.42 -2.94 12.70
C SER A 93 14.50 -3.71 11.39
N HIS A 94 15.67 -3.78 10.81
CA HIS A 94 16.03 -4.78 9.80
C HIS A 94 16.28 -6.14 10.48
N ALA A 95 15.39 -6.52 11.40
CA ALA A 95 15.41 -7.87 11.92
C ALA A 95 15.01 -8.79 10.78
N LEU A 96 15.94 -9.61 10.34
CA LEU A 96 15.69 -10.57 9.25
C LEU A 96 14.57 -11.50 9.67
N SER A 97 13.51 -11.52 8.88
CA SER A 97 12.42 -12.46 9.06
C SER A 97 12.84 -13.85 8.59
N GLN A 98 12.61 -14.85 9.44
CA GLN A 98 12.91 -16.23 9.13
C GLN A 98 11.60 -16.99 8.86
N THR A 99 11.35 -17.31 7.59
CA THR A 99 10.20 -18.15 7.22
C THR A 99 10.46 -19.58 7.63
N GLU A 100 9.56 -20.16 8.42
CA GLU A 100 9.75 -21.48 9.03
C GLU A 100 8.98 -22.58 8.33
N SER A 101 7.68 -22.36 8.09
CA SER A 101 6.81 -23.38 7.54
C SER A 101 5.59 -22.82 6.83
N VAL A 102 4.95 -23.66 6.04
CA VAL A 102 3.68 -23.37 5.38
C VAL A 102 2.71 -24.53 5.58
N SER A 103 1.43 -24.22 5.77
CA SER A 103 0.39 -25.24 5.92
C SER A 103 -0.94 -24.76 5.33
N PRO A 104 -1.79 -25.67 4.81
CA PRO A 104 -3.15 -25.33 4.43
C PRO A 104 -4.04 -25.15 5.67
N GLY A 105 -5.25 -24.62 5.48
CA GLY A 105 -6.29 -24.62 6.53
C GLY A 105 -6.55 -23.26 7.17
N GLY A 106 -6.05 -22.18 6.58
CA GLY A 106 -6.39 -20.82 7.00
C GLY A 106 -7.81 -20.40 6.60
N PRO A 107 -8.26 -19.21 7.09
CA PRO A 107 -9.57 -18.65 6.76
C PRO A 107 -9.78 -18.56 5.24
N ARG A 108 -11.02 -18.85 4.78
CA ARG A 108 -11.42 -18.75 3.37
C ARG A 108 -10.56 -19.59 2.40
N GLY A 109 -9.96 -20.68 2.89
CA GLY A 109 -9.09 -21.54 2.09
C GLY A 109 -7.69 -20.99 1.85
N SER A 110 -7.25 -20.04 2.67
CA SER A 110 -5.86 -19.55 2.63
C SER A 110 -4.88 -20.61 3.13
N TRP A 111 -3.63 -20.42 2.75
CA TRP A 111 -2.50 -21.08 3.36
C TRP A 111 -1.88 -20.20 4.41
N LEU A 112 -1.36 -20.82 5.46
CA LEU A 112 -0.65 -20.17 6.56
C LEU A 112 0.83 -20.23 6.28
N VAL A 113 1.50 -19.09 6.41
CA VAL A 113 2.96 -18.99 6.39
C VAL A 113 3.40 -18.55 7.78
N HIS A 114 4.13 -19.42 8.46
CA HIS A 114 4.68 -19.12 9.78
C HIS A 114 6.10 -18.61 9.63
N TYR A 115 6.40 -17.54 10.35
CA TYR A 115 7.73 -16.93 10.35
C TYR A 115 8.04 -16.28 11.70
N GLU A 116 9.31 -16.07 11.95
CA GLU A 116 9.81 -15.42 13.15
C GLU A 116 10.45 -14.07 12.83
N ILE A 117 10.18 -13.06 13.65
CA ILE A 117 10.92 -11.79 13.67
C ILE A 117 11.27 -11.47 15.13
N SER A 118 12.56 -11.34 15.44
CA SER A 118 13.02 -10.95 16.78
C SER A 118 12.45 -11.82 17.92
N GLY A 119 12.31 -13.13 17.70
CA GLY A 119 11.77 -14.08 18.66
C GLY A 119 10.23 -14.10 18.74
N GLN A 120 9.55 -13.32 17.91
CA GLN A 120 8.09 -13.35 17.79
C GLN A 120 7.64 -14.24 16.63
N GLN A 121 6.78 -15.21 16.94
CA GLN A 121 6.11 -16.04 15.95
C GLN A 121 4.93 -15.29 15.34
N LEU A 122 4.91 -15.17 14.04
CA LEU A 122 3.89 -14.48 13.27
C LEU A 122 3.32 -15.42 12.21
N THR A 123 2.14 -15.09 11.70
CA THR A 123 1.46 -15.90 10.68
C THR A 123 0.84 -15.00 9.63
N ASP A 124 1.20 -15.26 8.39
CA ASP A 124 0.64 -14.62 7.22
C ASP A 124 -0.33 -15.53 6.48
N TYR A 125 -1.27 -14.92 5.77
CA TYR A 125 -2.29 -15.61 4.99
C TYR A 125 -2.04 -15.41 3.50
N TRP A 126 -1.94 -16.53 2.78
CA TRP A 126 -1.64 -16.56 1.36
C TRP A 126 -2.71 -17.31 0.59
N PHE A 127 -3.02 -16.83 -0.63
CA PHE A 127 -3.96 -17.48 -1.54
C PHE A 127 -3.27 -17.83 -2.85
N TYR A 128 -3.73 -18.93 -3.46
CA TYR A 128 -3.34 -19.24 -4.84
C TYR A 128 -4.40 -18.72 -5.80
N MET A 129 -4.09 -17.66 -6.53
CA MET A 129 -5.01 -16.96 -7.42
C MET A 129 -4.39 -16.72 -8.78
N ARG A 130 -5.11 -17.04 -9.88
CA ARG A 130 -4.64 -16.78 -11.25
C ARG A 130 -3.20 -17.28 -11.50
N HIS A 131 -2.93 -18.51 -11.08
CA HIS A 131 -1.62 -19.16 -11.17
C HIS A 131 -0.49 -18.45 -10.39
N ARG A 132 -0.82 -17.77 -9.29
CA ARG A 132 0.16 -17.12 -8.41
C ARG A 132 -0.19 -17.26 -6.95
N TRP A 133 0.83 -17.31 -6.13
CA TRP A 133 0.70 -17.11 -4.70
C TRP A 133 0.66 -15.61 -4.41
N VAL A 134 -0.38 -15.18 -3.70
CA VAL A 134 -0.59 -13.78 -3.31
C VAL A 134 -0.81 -13.66 -1.81
N PHE A 135 -0.23 -12.62 -1.23
CA PHE A 135 -0.32 -12.28 0.17
C PHE A 135 -1.58 -11.46 0.45
N ASP A 136 -2.34 -11.82 1.48
CA ASP A 136 -3.51 -11.07 1.95
C ASP A 136 -3.14 -10.20 3.16
N LEU A 137 -2.85 -8.93 2.93
CA LEU A 137 -2.53 -7.96 3.99
C LEU A 137 -3.70 -7.77 4.96
N VAL A 138 -4.95 -7.86 4.49
CA VAL A 138 -6.13 -7.59 5.31
C VAL A 138 -6.30 -8.65 6.40
N LEU A 139 -5.97 -9.90 6.08
CA LEU A 139 -5.98 -10.99 7.07
C LEU A 139 -4.71 -11.03 7.90
N SER A 140 -3.54 -10.82 7.27
CA SER A 140 -2.25 -10.96 7.92
C SER A 140 -1.94 -9.81 8.87
N ASN A 141 -2.25 -8.57 8.47
CA ASN A 141 -1.92 -7.40 9.27
C ASN A 141 -3.00 -6.31 9.19
N PRO A 142 -4.13 -6.47 9.90
CA PRO A 142 -5.21 -5.50 9.91
C PRO A 142 -4.80 -4.13 10.48
N ASP A 143 -3.76 -4.07 11.30
CA ASP A 143 -3.26 -2.80 11.83
C ASP A 143 -2.44 -2.03 10.77
N ALA A 144 -1.65 -2.70 9.96
CA ALA A 144 -1.02 -2.08 8.80
C ALA A 144 -2.06 -1.51 7.82
N VAL A 145 -3.20 -2.18 7.64
CA VAL A 145 -4.32 -1.65 6.83
C VAL A 145 -4.82 -0.30 7.37
N LYS A 146 -4.97 -0.17 8.69
CA LYS A 146 -5.37 1.09 9.32
C LYS A 146 -4.34 2.19 9.06
N LEU A 147 -3.06 1.86 9.21
CA LEU A 147 -1.95 2.78 8.96
C LEU A 147 -1.90 3.25 7.50
N TYR A 148 -2.04 2.34 6.53
CA TYR A 148 -2.00 2.70 5.10
C TYR A 148 -3.20 3.54 4.63
N ARG A 149 -4.32 3.49 5.35
CA ARG A 149 -5.48 4.37 5.08
C ARG A 149 -5.31 5.79 5.63
N MET A 150 -4.31 6.04 6.47
CA MET A 150 -4.05 7.37 7.02
C MET A 150 -3.44 8.29 5.95
N PRO A 151 -3.65 9.61 6.04
CA PRO A 151 -2.85 10.58 5.29
C PRO A 151 -1.34 10.42 5.61
N PRO A 152 -0.43 10.73 4.66
CA PRO A 152 1.02 10.52 4.85
C PRO A 152 1.59 11.09 6.16
N GLN A 153 1.18 12.31 6.54
CA GLN A 153 1.66 12.96 7.76
C GLN A 153 1.23 12.22 9.03
N ARG A 154 0.01 11.66 9.05
CA ARG A 154 -0.48 10.86 10.17
C ARG A 154 0.18 9.49 10.22
N TYR A 155 0.43 8.90 9.06
CA TYR A 155 1.20 7.66 8.96
C TYR A 155 2.59 7.84 9.59
N ALA A 156 3.36 8.84 9.15
CA ALA A 156 4.69 9.12 9.65
C ALA A 156 4.71 9.30 11.19
N ALA A 157 3.76 10.06 11.74
CA ALA A 157 3.63 10.23 13.17
C ALA A 157 3.26 8.92 13.90
N ALA A 158 2.38 8.09 13.32
CA ALA A 158 1.92 6.84 13.93
C ALA A 158 3.04 5.78 14.01
N VAL A 159 3.89 5.69 12.97
CA VAL A 159 5.02 4.73 12.94
C VAL A 159 6.31 5.31 13.54
N ARG A 160 6.24 6.51 14.12
CA ARG A 160 7.36 7.20 14.79
C ARG A 160 8.60 7.30 13.87
N CYS A 161 8.39 7.72 12.62
CA CYS A 161 9.50 8.00 11.73
C CYS A 161 10.43 9.03 12.38
N ALA A 162 11.69 8.66 12.59
CA ALA A 162 12.73 9.61 12.94
C ALA A 162 13.03 10.47 11.71
N HIS A 163 12.78 11.76 11.79
CA HIS A 163 13.24 12.77 10.84
C HIS A 163 14.51 13.42 11.35
#